data_1be65c04ab1f891482448ec173a4a7fb
#
_entry.id   1be65c04ab1f891482448ec173a4a7fb
#
_cell.length_a   1.000
_cell.length_b   1.000
_cell.length_c   1.000
_cell.angle_alpha   90.00
_cell.angle_beta   90.00
_cell.angle_gamma   90.00
#
_symmetry.space_group_name_H-M   'P 1'
#
loop_
_entity.id
_entity.type
_entity.pdbx_description
1 polymer ?
#
loop_
_entity_poly.entity_id
_entity_poly.type
_entity_poly.pdbx_seq_one_letter_code
_entity_poly.pdbx_strand_id
1 'polypeptide(L)'
;DVFPDVIAYGILLLPRDLKPNEQRPVVVCQHGLEGRPQDIIEGDHYAYHDFAAKLAERGFITFSPQNLYIFKDRFRTLQRKANPLKKSLFSMIIPQHKQIVDWLKTLSYVDKKRIAFYGLSYGGKTAMRVPPVVTDYCHSICSADFNEWVDKNASTRDPHSYVNTGEYEIFEWD
;
A
#
# COMPACT_ATOMS: atom_id res chain seq x y z
N ASP A 1 0.69 17.31 -4.48
CA ASP A 1 1.44 17.22 -3.22
C ASP A 1 0.49 16.89 -2.08
N VAL A 2 0.94 16.05 -1.16
CA VAL A 2 0.19 15.70 0.07
C VAL A 2 0.50 16.72 1.16
N PHE A 3 1.77 17.02 1.31
CA PHE A 3 2.34 18.06 2.16
C PHE A 3 3.46 18.76 1.37
N PRO A 4 4.02 19.88 1.83
CA PRO A 4 5.06 20.61 1.08
C PRO A 4 6.21 19.74 0.55
N ASP A 5 6.63 18.74 1.32
CA ASP A 5 7.75 17.86 0.95
C ASP A 5 7.34 16.38 0.78
N VAL A 6 6.04 16.10 0.69
CA VAL A 6 5.51 14.74 0.55
C VAL A 6 4.58 14.67 -0.65
N ILE A 7 4.93 13.81 -1.60
CA ILE A 7 4.12 13.55 -2.80
C ILE A 7 3.46 12.17 -2.70
N ALA A 8 2.35 11.99 -3.39
CA ALA A 8 1.82 10.69 -3.75
C ALA A 8 2.31 10.37 -5.18
N TYR A 9 3.01 9.28 -5.33
CA TYR A 9 3.53 8.78 -6.61
C TYR A 9 3.13 7.33 -6.79
N GLY A 10 2.95 6.92 -8.03
CA GLY A 10 2.63 5.54 -8.37
C GLY A 10 2.53 5.32 -9.87
N ILE A 11 2.21 4.09 -10.26
CA ILE A 11 2.00 3.67 -11.64
C ILE A 11 0.54 3.30 -11.84
N LEU A 12 -0.09 3.90 -12.84
CA LEU A 12 -1.44 3.59 -13.28
C LEU A 12 -1.39 2.65 -14.48
N LEU A 13 -2.08 1.52 -14.40
CA LEU A 13 -2.32 0.63 -15.54
C LEU A 13 -3.79 0.69 -15.93
N LEU A 14 -4.02 0.76 -17.23
CA LEU A 14 -5.35 0.71 -17.83
C LEU A 14 -5.52 -0.59 -18.59
N PRO A 15 -6.69 -1.25 -18.52
CA PRO A 15 -7.01 -2.38 -19.37
C PRO A 15 -6.90 -1.99 -20.86
N ARG A 16 -6.32 -2.87 -21.68
CA ARG A 16 -6.16 -2.61 -23.12
C ARG A 16 -7.48 -2.48 -23.87
N ASP A 17 -8.53 -3.11 -23.35
CA ASP A 17 -9.88 -3.14 -23.91
C ASP A 17 -10.81 -2.04 -23.37
N LEU A 18 -10.27 -1.09 -22.58
CA LEU A 18 -11.05 0.03 -22.05
C LEU A 18 -11.57 0.91 -23.20
N LYS A 19 -12.90 1.02 -23.28
CA LYS A 19 -13.57 1.77 -24.35
C LYS A 19 -13.77 3.25 -23.97
N PRO A 20 -13.91 4.13 -24.97
CA PRO A 20 -14.32 5.51 -24.69
C PRO A 20 -15.64 5.56 -23.90
N ASN A 21 -15.70 6.42 -22.88
CA ASN A 21 -16.84 6.62 -21.99
C ASN A 21 -17.21 5.40 -21.10
N GLU A 22 -16.39 4.37 -21.09
CA GLU A 22 -16.52 3.26 -20.15
C GLU A 22 -15.91 3.61 -18.81
N GLN A 23 -16.54 3.13 -17.72
CA GLN A 23 -15.97 3.21 -16.39
C GLN A 23 -15.64 1.82 -15.86
N ARG A 24 -14.47 1.66 -15.28
CA ARG A 24 -14.00 0.40 -14.71
C ARG A 24 -13.69 0.54 -13.22
N PRO A 25 -13.83 -0.54 -12.45
CA PRO A 25 -13.40 -0.59 -11.08
C PRO A 25 -11.88 -0.45 -10.98
N VAL A 26 -11.43 0.13 -9.88
CA VAL A 26 -10.00 0.34 -9.59
C VAL A 26 -9.58 -0.57 -8.44
N VAL A 27 -8.38 -1.13 -8.53
CA VAL A 27 -7.69 -1.73 -7.40
C VAL A 27 -6.40 -0.95 -7.12
N VAL A 28 -6.30 -0.36 -5.94
CA VAL A 28 -5.03 0.20 -5.45
C VAL A 28 -4.19 -0.96 -4.92
N CYS A 29 -3.04 -1.18 -5.52
CA CYS A 29 -2.19 -2.35 -5.37
C CYS A 29 -0.90 -1.97 -4.63
N GLN A 30 -0.79 -2.32 -3.33
CA GLN A 30 0.33 -1.91 -2.51
C GLN A 30 1.37 -3.03 -2.35
N HIS A 31 2.60 -2.74 -2.74
CA HIS A 31 3.77 -3.60 -2.48
C HIS A 31 4.12 -3.66 -0.99
N GLY A 32 4.96 -4.62 -0.62
CA GLY A 32 5.48 -4.79 0.73
C GLY A 32 6.58 -3.79 1.09
N LEU A 33 7.23 -4.08 2.21
CA LEU A 33 8.34 -3.27 2.72
C LEU A 33 9.47 -3.20 1.68
N GLU A 34 10.04 -2.01 1.53
CA GLU A 34 11.18 -1.76 0.63
C GLU A 34 10.94 -2.05 -0.87
N GLY A 35 9.70 -2.36 -1.26
CA GLY A 35 9.31 -2.61 -2.64
C GLY A 35 9.14 -1.32 -3.45
N ARG A 36 8.91 -1.54 -4.73
CA ARG A 36 8.60 -0.48 -5.71
C ARG A 36 7.30 -0.81 -6.44
N PRO A 37 6.61 0.18 -7.00
CA PRO A 37 5.45 -0.08 -7.85
C PRO A 37 5.73 -1.05 -9.00
N GLN A 38 6.94 -1.00 -9.57
CA GLN A 38 7.37 -1.89 -10.65
C GLN A 38 7.40 -3.36 -10.23
N ASP A 39 7.78 -3.65 -8.99
CA ASP A 39 7.97 -5.02 -8.49
C ASP A 39 6.65 -5.82 -8.45
N ILE A 40 5.50 -5.15 -8.50
CA ILE A 40 4.16 -5.77 -8.55
C ILE A 40 3.51 -5.73 -9.94
N ILE A 41 4.26 -5.23 -10.93
CA ILE A 41 3.77 -5.01 -12.31
C ILE A 41 4.51 -5.89 -13.30
N GLU A 42 5.83 -6.04 -13.15
CA GLU A 42 6.69 -6.69 -14.11
C GLU A 42 7.85 -7.46 -13.46
N GLY A 43 8.47 -8.37 -14.21
CA GLY A 43 9.66 -9.11 -13.80
C GLY A 43 9.39 -10.35 -12.98
N ASP A 44 8.13 -10.76 -12.82
CA ASP A 44 7.68 -11.95 -12.07
C ASP A 44 8.39 -12.08 -10.71
N HIS A 45 8.41 -10.98 -9.97
CA HIS A 45 9.02 -10.96 -8.63
C HIS A 45 8.45 -12.08 -7.76
N TYR A 46 9.32 -12.86 -7.13
CA TYR A 46 8.98 -14.11 -6.42
C TYR A 46 7.84 -13.99 -5.40
N ALA A 47 7.64 -12.82 -4.79
CA ALA A 47 6.59 -12.59 -3.80
C ALA A 47 5.30 -12.00 -4.41
N TYR A 48 5.39 -11.33 -5.55
CA TYR A 48 4.27 -10.56 -6.08
C TYR A 48 3.67 -11.15 -7.36
N HIS A 49 4.48 -11.84 -8.18
CA HIS A 49 4.00 -12.47 -9.41
C HIS A 49 3.16 -11.54 -10.30
N ASP A 50 3.59 -10.28 -10.43
CA ASP A 50 2.98 -9.25 -11.27
C ASP A 50 1.47 -9.07 -11.04
N PHE A 51 1.01 -9.18 -9.79
CA PHE A 51 -0.43 -9.22 -9.49
C PHE A 51 -1.18 -7.98 -9.98
N ALA A 52 -0.55 -6.79 -9.98
CA ALA A 52 -1.19 -5.57 -10.44
C ALA A 52 -1.41 -5.59 -11.97
N ALA A 53 -0.44 -6.08 -12.74
CA ALA A 53 -0.58 -6.27 -14.17
C ALA A 53 -1.64 -7.32 -14.48
N LYS A 54 -1.61 -8.46 -13.78
CA LYS A 54 -2.62 -9.53 -13.95
C LYS A 54 -4.05 -9.08 -13.63
N LEU A 55 -4.24 -8.16 -12.72
CA LEU A 55 -5.54 -7.52 -12.48
C LEU A 55 -5.93 -6.60 -13.63
N ALA A 56 -4.98 -5.83 -14.19
CA ALA A 56 -5.25 -4.98 -15.35
C ALA A 56 -5.63 -5.81 -16.59
N GLU A 57 -4.98 -6.95 -16.81
CA GLU A 57 -5.34 -7.91 -17.86
C GLU A 57 -6.74 -8.49 -17.70
N ARG A 58 -7.27 -8.53 -16.47
CA ARG A 58 -8.64 -8.97 -16.16
C ARG A 58 -9.67 -7.84 -16.19
N GLY A 59 -9.29 -6.67 -16.68
CA GLY A 59 -10.18 -5.56 -16.91
C GLY A 59 -10.34 -4.58 -15.76
N PHE A 60 -9.53 -4.69 -14.70
CA PHE A 60 -9.47 -3.68 -13.64
C PHE A 60 -8.50 -2.57 -14.02
N ILE A 61 -8.80 -1.34 -13.62
CA ILE A 61 -7.78 -0.30 -13.54
C ILE A 61 -6.96 -0.60 -12.29
N THR A 62 -5.63 -0.56 -12.38
CA THR A 62 -4.79 -0.71 -11.19
C THR A 62 -3.93 0.53 -10.97
N PHE A 63 -3.79 0.93 -9.70
CA PHE A 63 -2.86 1.97 -9.29
C PHE A 63 -1.90 1.39 -8.26
N SER A 64 -0.63 1.43 -8.54
CA SER A 64 0.45 0.89 -7.71
C SER A 64 1.20 2.05 -7.05
N PRO A 65 0.85 2.44 -5.80
CA PRO A 65 1.53 3.54 -5.13
C PRO A 65 2.92 3.16 -4.64
N GLN A 66 3.81 4.14 -4.55
CA GLN A 66 5.09 4.05 -3.89
C GLN A 66 4.95 4.44 -2.42
N ASN A 67 5.50 3.63 -1.53
CA ASN A 67 5.71 4.04 -0.14
C ASN A 67 6.73 5.19 -0.05
N LEU A 68 6.78 5.84 1.10
CA LEU A 68 7.63 7.02 1.38
C LEU A 68 9.13 6.75 1.23
N TYR A 69 9.54 5.52 1.17
CA TYR A 69 10.93 5.07 1.13
C TYR A 69 11.13 4.10 -0.02
N ILE A 70 12.30 4.13 -0.60
CA ILE A 70 12.76 3.19 -1.62
C ILE A 70 14.04 2.55 -1.09
N PHE A 71 14.09 1.23 -1.09
CA PHE A 71 15.23 0.39 -0.69
C PHE A 71 15.71 0.51 0.76
N LYS A 72 15.94 -0.64 1.39
CA LYS A 72 16.63 -0.84 2.66
C LYS A 72 16.17 0.10 3.80
N ASP A 73 17.06 0.58 4.60
CA ASP A 73 16.83 1.16 5.92
C ASP A 73 16.14 2.54 5.99
N ARG A 74 15.71 3.11 4.89
CA ARG A 74 15.15 4.47 4.90
C ARG A 74 13.83 4.58 5.65
N PHE A 75 13.03 3.53 5.65
CA PHE A 75 11.80 3.51 6.45
C PHE A 75 12.13 3.57 7.96
N ARG A 76 13.17 2.88 8.42
CA ARG A 76 13.63 2.94 9.83
C ARG A 76 14.02 4.36 10.21
N THR A 77 14.72 5.06 9.34
CA THR A 77 15.11 6.46 9.58
C THR A 77 13.88 7.36 9.73
N LEU A 78 12.88 7.21 8.86
CA LEU A 78 11.63 7.96 8.94
C LEU A 78 10.85 7.61 10.21
N GLN A 79 10.75 6.32 10.53
CA GLN A 79 10.06 5.83 11.71
C GLN A 79 10.71 6.37 13.00
N ARG A 80 12.04 6.30 13.11
CA ARG A 80 12.77 6.84 14.26
C ARG A 80 12.58 8.36 14.43
N LYS A 81 12.44 9.10 13.35
CA LYS A 81 12.16 10.55 13.40
C LYS A 81 10.71 10.85 13.75
N ALA A 82 9.78 9.98 13.35
CA ALA A 82 8.36 10.14 13.59
C ALA A 82 7.97 9.81 15.03
N ASN A 83 8.51 8.74 15.60
CA ASN A 83 8.13 8.22 16.93
C ASN A 83 8.25 9.27 18.07
N PRO A 84 9.33 10.07 18.20
CA PRO A 84 9.40 11.11 19.22
C PRO A 84 8.32 12.19 19.09
N LEU A 85 7.79 12.35 17.88
CA LEU A 85 6.69 13.29 17.59
C LEU A 85 5.31 12.64 17.76
N LYS A 86 5.25 11.41 18.30
CA LYS A 86 4.03 10.59 18.39
C LYS A 86 3.37 10.40 17.02
N LYS A 87 4.20 10.16 16.01
CA LYS A 87 3.81 9.90 14.63
C LYS A 87 4.40 8.57 14.17
N SER A 88 3.79 7.98 13.17
CA SER A 88 4.29 6.81 12.48
C SER A 88 4.39 7.07 10.96
N LEU A 89 4.85 6.10 10.20
CA LEU A 89 4.80 6.17 8.73
C LEU A 89 3.36 6.37 8.24
N PHE A 90 2.37 5.82 8.94
CA PHE A 90 0.95 5.98 8.58
C PHE A 90 0.45 7.41 8.72
N SER A 91 1.08 8.24 9.52
CA SER A 91 0.79 9.68 9.55
C SER A 91 1.02 10.38 8.20
N MET A 92 1.79 9.75 7.31
CA MET A 92 2.03 10.22 5.94
C MET A 92 1.35 9.32 4.90
N ILE A 93 1.33 8.01 5.12
CA ILE A 93 0.73 7.04 4.18
C ILE A 93 -0.78 7.27 4.05
N ILE A 94 -1.49 7.50 5.15
CA ILE A 94 -2.94 7.75 5.11
C ILE A 94 -3.28 8.97 4.26
N PRO A 95 -2.69 10.16 4.46
CA PRO A 95 -2.91 11.31 3.58
C PRO A 95 -2.50 11.07 2.13
N GLN A 96 -1.44 10.28 1.86
CA GLN A 96 -1.09 9.90 0.48
C GLN A 96 -2.21 9.09 -0.17
N HIS A 97 -2.77 8.10 0.53
CA HIS A 97 -3.88 7.30 0.01
C HIS A 97 -5.15 8.14 -0.17
N LYS A 98 -5.43 9.07 0.72
CA LYS A 98 -6.55 10.02 0.54
C LYS A 98 -6.37 10.82 -0.75
N GLN A 99 -5.18 11.38 -0.97
CA GLN A 99 -4.86 12.13 -2.18
C GLN A 99 -4.97 11.26 -3.45
N ILE A 100 -4.51 10.00 -3.39
CA ILE A 100 -4.61 9.04 -4.50
C ILE A 100 -6.08 8.77 -4.83
N VAL A 101 -6.91 8.48 -3.84
CA VAL A 101 -8.33 8.19 -4.07
C VAL A 101 -9.07 9.41 -4.61
N ASP A 102 -8.80 10.59 -4.06
CA ASP A 102 -9.39 11.83 -4.56
C ASP A 102 -9.00 12.08 -6.02
N TRP A 103 -7.74 11.87 -6.38
CA TRP A 103 -7.28 11.99 -7.76
C TRP A 103 -7.92 10.92 -8.67
N LEU A 104 -7.95 9.65 -8.25
CA LEU A 104 -8.60 8.59 -9.03
C LEU A 104 -10.05 8.93 -9.34
N LYS A 105 -10.77 9.53 -8.40
CA LYS A 105 -12.16 9.97 -8.59
C LYS A 105 -12.32 11.12 -9.59
N THR A 106 -11.26 11.82 -9.97
CA THR A 106 -11.32 12.85 -11.02
C THR A 106 -11.28 12.26 -12.42
N LEU A 107 -10.82 11.02 -12.58
CA LEU A 107 -10.65 10.38 -13.87
C LEU A 107 -12.00 9.90 -14.41
N SER A 108 -12.31 10.25 -15.66
CA SER A 108 -13.61 9.97 -16.27
C SER A 108 -13.92 8.49 -16.47
N TYR A 109 -12.88 7.68 -16.61
CA TYR A 109 -12.94 6.22 -16.82
C TYR A 109 -12.95 5.41 -15.51
N VAL A 110 -12.91 6.05 -14.36
CA VAL A 110 -12.95 5.40 -13.05
C VAL A 110 -14.37 5.31 -12.52
N ASP A 111 -14.80 4.10 -12.15
CA ASP A 111 -16.01 3.95 -11.33
C ASP A 111 -15.71 4.34 -9.88
N LYS A 112 -16.12 5.52 -9.51
CA LYS A 112 -15.85 6.15 -8.22
C LYS A 112 -16.40 5.39 -7.01
N LYS A 113 -17.36 4.48 -7.24
CA LYS A 113 -17.97 3.66 -6.19
C LYS A 113 -17.28 2.30 -6.02
N ARG A 114 -16.40 1.94 -6.96
CA ARG A 114 -15.71 0.65 -6.97
C ARG A 114 -14.20 0.84 -6.98
N ILE A 115 -13.68 1.49 -5.95
CA ILE A 115 -12.25 1.61 -5.68
C ILE A 115 -11.92 0.68 -4.52
N ALA A 116 -11.19 -0.40 -4.80
CA ALA A 116 -10.77 -1.40 -3.84
C ALA A 116 -9.28 -1.24 -3.49
N PHE A 117 -8.87 -1.83 -2.39
CA PHE A 117 -7.50 -1.91 -1.95
C PHE A 117 -7.05 -3.37 -1.86
N TYR A 118 -5.85 -3.65 -2.34
CA TYR A 118 -5.15 -4.91 -2.12
C TYR A 118 -3.71 -4.63 -1.71
N GLY A 119 -3.24 -5.27 -0.66
CA GLY A 119 -1.85 -5.15 -0.23
C GLY A 119 -1.27 -6.43 0.32
N LEU A 120 0.02 -6.65 0.09
CA LEU A 120 0.77 -7.80 0.56
C LEU A 120 1.89 -7.37 1.51
N SER A 121 2.09 -8.12 2.62
CA SER A 121 3.11 -7.85 3.63
C SER A 121 2.91 -6.47 4.27
N TYR A 122 3.84 -5.54 4.18
CA TYR A 122 3.62 -4.16 4.64
C TYR A 122 2.47 -3.48 3.89
N GLY A 123 2.22 -3.86 2.62
CA GLY A 123 1.02 -3.49 1.91
C GLY A 123 -0.25 -4.08 2.53
N GLY A 124 -0.17 -5.28 3.09
CA GLY A 124 -1.24 -5.89 3.90
C GLY A 124 -1.52 -5.10 5.18
N LYS A 125 -0.47 -4.67 5.90
CA LYS A 125 -0.59 -3.74 7.02
C LYS A 125 -1.29 -2.44 6.59
N THR A 126 -0.92 -1.90 5.44
CA THR A 126 -1.57 -0.73 4.85
C THR A 126 -3.05 -0.99 4.55
N ALA A 127 -3.38 -2.18 4.01
CA ALA A 127 -4.76 -2.59 3.73
C ALA A 127 -5.63 -2.69 4.98
N MET A 128 -5.03 -2.93 6.14
CA MET A 128 -5.74 -2.94 7.43
C MET A 128 -5.94 -1.53 8.01
N ARG A 129 -4.98 -0.64 7.84
CA ARG A 129 -4.93 0.64 8.56
C ARG A 129 -5.48 1.82 7.77
N VAL A 130 -5.31 1.83 6.46
CA VAL A 130 -5.73 2.95 5.62
C VAL A 130 -7.24 2.98 5.40
N PRO A 131 -7.91 1.90 4.97
CA PRO A 131 -9.34 1.94 4.67
C PRO A 131 -10.27 2.29 5.83
N PRO A 132 -9.97 1.97 7.09
CA PRO A 132 -10.79 2.44 8.21
C PRO A 132 -10.81 3.97 8.35
N VAL A 133 -9.79 4.66 7.86
CA VAL A 133 -9.68 6.13 7.89
C VAL A 133 -10.07 6.75 6.55
N VAL A 134 -9.63 6.13 5.45
CA VAL A 134 -9.98 6.53 4.08
C VAL A 134 -11.14 5.67 3.61
N THR A 135 -12.35 6.00 4.05
CA THR A 135 -13.58 5.22 3.86
C THR A 135 -14.10 5.21 2.43
N ASP A 136 -13.37 5.81 1.53
CA ASP A 136 -13.66 5.80 0.08
C ASP A 136 -13.37 4.45 -0.59
N TYR A 137 -12.58 3.59 0.05
CA TYR A 137 -12.37 2.22 -0.42
C TYR A 137 -13.60 1.36 -0.16
N CYS A 138 -14.16 0.78 -1.22
CA CYS A 138 -15.34 -0.09 -1.10
C CYS A 138 -15.00 -1.50 -0.62
N HIS A 139 -13.74 -1.90 -0.72
CA HIS A 139 -13.26 -3.22 -0.33
C HIS A 139 -11.76 -3.15 -0.02
N SER A 140 -11.33 -3.97 0.95
CA SER A 140 -9.91 -4.09 1.30
C SER A 140 -9.52 -5.54 1.50
N ILE A 141 -8.42 -5.94 0.90
CA ILE A 141 -7.85 -7.29 1.01
C ILE A 141 -6.44 -7.18 1.58
N CYS A 142 -6.27 -7.73 2.78
CA CYS A 142 -4.97 -7.89 3.42
C CYS A 142 -4.42 -9.28 3.09
N SER A 143 -3.29 -9.34 2.40
CA SER A 143 -2.55 -10.57 2.13
C SER A 143 -1.27 -10.55 2.95
N ALA A 144 -1.18 -11.44 3.94
CA ALA A 144 -0.14 -11.44 4.96
C ALA A 144 -0.12 -10.14 5.79
N ASP A 145 0.49 -10.19 6.96
CA ASP A 145 0.52 -9.13 7.98
C ASP A 145 -0.81 -8.92 8.76
N PHE A 146 -1.70 -9.92 8.74
CA PHE A 146 -2.78 -10.01 9.72
C PHE A 146 -2.34 -10.93 10.85
N ASN A 147 -1.93 -10.35 11.98
CA ASN A 147 -1.28 -11.07 13.07
C ASN A 147 -1.89 -10.73 14.42
N GLU A 148 -1.62 -11.59 15.41
CA GLU A 148 -1.72 -11.19 16.80
C GLU A 148 -0.50 -10.30 17.13
N TRP A 149 -0.77 -9.05 17.56
CA TRP A 149 0.28 -8.03 17.63
C TRP A 149 1.30 -8.26 18.74
N VAL A 150 0.91 -8.87 19.87
CA VAL A 150 1.86 -9.19 20.94
C VAL A 150 2.84 -10.25 20.46
N ASP A 151 2.34 -11.30 19.81
CA ASP A 151 3.21 -12.35 19.26
C ASP A 151 4.09 -11.81 18.12
N LYS A 152 3.57 -10.95 17.27
CA LYS A 152 4.34 -10.35 16.17
C LYS A 152 5.43 -9.39 16.65
N ASN A 153 5.14 -8.57 17.65
CA ASN A 153 6.03 -7.48 18.06
C ASN A 153 6.93 -7.82 19.24
N ALA A 154 6.44 -8.57 20.23
CA ALA A 154 7.09 -8.70 21.54
C ALA A 154 7.46 -10.14 21.92
N SER A 155 6.99 -11.13 21.19
CA SER A 155 7.22 -12.54 21.51
C SER A 155 8.46 -13.09 20.80
N THR A 156 9.17 -13.97 21.50
CA THR A 156 10.23 -14.82 20.92
C THR A 156 9.72 -16.19 20.47
N ARG A 157 8.42 -16.46 20.66
CA ARG A 157 7.81 -17.77 20.33
C ARG A 157 7.62 -17.94 18.82
N ASP A 158 7.24 -16.88 18.13
CA ASP A 158 7.08 -16.87 16.68
C ASP A 158 8.43 -16.58 16.02
N PRO A 159 8.96 -17.49 15.18
CA PRO A 159 10.22 -17.26 14.48
C PRO A 159 10.18 -16.06 13.53
N HIS A 160 9.00 -15.62 13.11
CA HIS A 160 8.79 -14.47 12.24
C HIS A 160 8.40 -13.19 13.02
N SER A 161 8.48 -13.20 14.35
CA SER A 161 8.29 -11.98 15.13
C SER A 161 9.37 -10.95 14.84
N TYR A 162 9.07 -9.69 15.05
CA TYR A 162 10.04 -8.60 14.85
C TYR A 162 11.23 -8.70 15.82
N VAL A 163 11.06 -9.32 16.98
CA VAL A 163 12.16 -9.60 17.92
C VAL A 163 13.14 -10.59 17.29
N ASN A 164 12.65 -11.70 16.74
CA ASN A 164 13.51 -12.75 16.18
C ASN A 164 14.14 -12.36 14.83
N THR A 165 13.43 -11.57 14.02
CA THR A 165 13.95 -11.11 12.72
C THR A 165 14.81 -9.84 12.82
N GLY A 166 14.93 -9.24 14.01
CA GLY A 166 15.65 -8.00 14.21
C GLY A 166 14.95 -6.77 13.64
N GLU A 167 13.67 -6.89 13.30
CA GLU A 167 12.86 -5.83 12.69
C GLU A 167 12.05 -5.02 13.72
N TYR A 168 12.46 -5.05 14.98
CA TYR A 168 11.80 -4.35 16.08
C TYR A 168 11.69 -2.84 15.86
N GLU A 169 12.42 -2.28 14.93
CA GLU A 169 12.32 -0.85 14.54
C GLU A 169 11.08 -0.54 13.68
N ILE A 170 10.41 -1.57 13.17
CA ILE A 170 9.11 -1.43 12.50
C ILE A 170 7.98 -1.18 13.53
N PHE A 171 8.31 -1.13 14.80
CA PHE A 171 7.39 -0.83 15.87
C PHE A 171 6.66 0.48 15.62
N GLU A 172 5.41 0.35 15.33
CA GLU A 172 4.47 1.45 15.25
C GLU A 172 3.64 1.43 16.51
N TRP A 173 3.85 2.42 17.33
CA TRP A 173 3.02 2.67 18.50
C TRP A 173 1.73 3.30 17.98
N ASP A 174 0.75 2.47 17.69
CA ASP A 174 -0.61 2.92 17.39
C ASP A 174 -1.52 2.70 18.59
#